data_3f395929d3cbae80ef971f32ac1129cb
#
_entry.id   3f395929d3cbae80ef971f32ac1129cb
#
_cell.length_a   1.000
_cell.length_b   1.000
_cell.length_c   1.000
_cell.angle_alpha   90.00
_cell.angle_beta   90.00
_cell.angle_gamma   90.00
#
_symmetry.space_group_name_H-M   'P 1'
#
loop_
_entity.id
_entity.type
_entity.pdbx_description
1 polymer ?
#
loop_
_entity_poly.entity_id
_entity_poly.type
_entity_poly.pdbx_seq_one_letter_code
_entity_poly.pdbx_strand_id
1 'polypeptide(L)' 'MSTSTSRKLPAEILAHPEVVALVERGKADGQVSSDAVRDTSEAAAISGKHLKALLRFLSEEGVTVVLSADESS' A
#
# COMPACT_ATOMS: atom_id res chain seq x y z
N MET A 1 10.71 -21.07 -7.83
CA MET A 1 10.39 -20.64 -7.60
C MET A 1 9.54 -19.85 -7.63
N SER A 2 8.89 -19.72 -7.54
CA SER A 2 8.01 -19.04 -7.54
C SER A 2 8.02 -17.83 -7.39
N THR A 3 8.57 -17.23 -7.81
CA THR A 3 8.68 -15.95 -7.71
C THR A 3 7.78 -15.19 -8.44
N SER A 4 6.91 -15.76 -9.10
CA SER A 4 6.08 -14.97 -9.92
C SER A 4 5.31 -13.97 -9.19
N THR A 5 5.02 -14.19 -7.96
CA THR A 5 4.20 -13.21 -7.33
C THR A 5 4.89 -11.95 -7.07
N SER A 6 6.14 -11.94 -7.06
CA SER A 6 6.79 -10.72 -6.68
C SER A 6 6.71 -9.69 -7.74
N ARG A 7 6.21 -9.99 -8.91
CA ARG A 7 6.20 -8.97 -9.89
C ARG A 7 5.30 -7.85 -9.55
N LYS A 8 4.41 -7.96 -8.61
CA LYS A 8 3.56 -6.85 -8.30
C LYS A 8 4.29 -5.77 -7.56
N LEU A 9 5.05 -6.12 -6.58
CA LEU A 9 5.82 -5.14 -5.84
C LEU A 9 7.19 -5.71 -5.57
N PRO A 10 8.22 -4.88 -5.66
CA PRO A 10 9.55 -5.33 -5.31
C PRO A 10 9.60 -5.72 -3.84
N ALA A 11 10.41 -6.70 -3.53
CA ALA A 11 10.55 -7.14 -2.16
C ALA A 11 11.02 -6.01 -1.27
N GLU A 12 11.82 -5.12 -1.81
CA GLU A 12 12.31 -3.99 -1.02
C GLU A 12 11.18 -3.14 -0.54
N ILE A 13 10.18 -2.93 -1.35
CA ILE A 13 9.06 -2.10 -0.94
C ILE A 13 8.24 -2.83 0.09
N LEU A 14 8.00 -4.12 -0.11
CA LEU A 14 7.22 -4.86 0.85
C LEU A 14 7.92 -5.00 2.18
N ALA A 15 9.23 -4.91 2.20
CA ALA A 15 9.96 -5.00 3.45
C ALA A 15 10.17 -3.65 4.13
N HIS A 16 9.80 -2.57 3.47
CA HIS A 16 10.00 -1.24 4.04
C HIS A 16 9.12 -1.09 5.27
N PRO A 17 9.67 -0.60 6.38
CA PRO A 17 8.89 -0.50 7.62
C PRO A 17 7.60 0.29 7.47
N GLU A 18 7.62 1.35 6.67
CA GLU A 18 6.41 2.13 6.48
C GLU A 18 5.34 1.32 5.76
N VAL A 19 5.75 0.53 4.80
CA VAL A 19 4.80 -0.28 4.05
C VAL A 19 4.27 -1.41 4.92
N VAL A 20 5.16 -2.03 5.69
CA VAL A 20 4.74 -3.09 6.59
C VAL A 20 3.72 -2.57 7.59
N ALA A 21 3.97 -1.40 8.14
CA ALA A 21 3.05 -0.83 9.11
C ALA A 21 1.70 -0.54 8.46
N LEU A 22 1.71 -0.02 7.24
CA LEU A 22 0.47 0.29 6.56
C LEU A 22 -0.33 -0.97 6.30
N VAL A 23 0.32 -2.01 5.84
CA VAL A 23 -0.36 -3.25 5.52
C VAL A 23 -0.95 -3.87 6.78
N GLU A 24 -0.18 -3.88 7.86
CA GLU A 24 -0.66 -4.47 9.08
C GLU A 24 -1.82 -3.70 9.65
N ARG A 25 -1.73 -2.38 9.57
CA ARG A 25 -2.81 -1.58 10.08
C ARG A 25 -4.06 -1.81 9.25
N GLY A 26 -3.90 -1.90 7.93
CA GLY A 26 -5.03 -2.16 7.07
C GLY A 26 -5.67 -3.49 7.35
N LYS A 27 -4.86 -4.50 7.61
CA LYS A 27 -5.42 -5.80 7.90
C LYS A 27 -6.16 -5.78 9.22
N ALA A 28 -5.66 -5.07 10.20
CA ALA A 28 -6.29 -5.01 11.49
C ALA A 28 -7.63 -4.27 11.42
N ASP A 29 -7.66 -3.18 10.66
CA ASP A 29 -8.86 -2.37 10.54
C ASP A 29 -9.77 -2.80 9.41
N GLY A 30 -9.26 -3.50 8.45
CA GLY A 30 -9.99 -3.84 7.26
C GLY A 30 -9.98 -2.76 6.21
N GLN A 31 -9.37 -1.65 6.49
CA GLN A 31 -9.31 -0.54 5.54
C GLN A 31 -8.22 0.43 5.90
N VAL A 32 -7.80 1.23 4.95
CA VAL A 32 -6.85 2.31 5.17
C VAL A 32 -7.31 3.50 4.37
N SER A 33 -6.93 4.70 4.76
CA SER A 33 -7.31 5.87 4.00
C SER A 33 -6.32 6.12 2.89
N SER A 34 -6.75 6.81 1.86
CA SER A 34 -5.86 7.14 0.76
C SER A 34 -4.76 8.07 1.24
N ASP A 35 -5.02 8.90 2.25
CA ASP A 35 -3.99 9.72 2.83
C ASP A 35 -2.89 8.86 3.42
N ALA A 36 -3.25 7.82 4.15
CA ALA A 36 -2.25 6.96 4.75
C ALA A 36 -1.42 6.27 3.68
N VAL A 37 -2.05 5.88 2.58
CA VAL A 37 -1.33 5.26 1.50
C VAL A 37 -0.36 6.26 0.87
N ARG A 38 -0.80 7.50 0.68
CA ARG A 38 0.04 8.50 0.09
C ARG A 38 1.23 8.81 1.00
N ASP A 39 0.98 8.96 2.30
CA ASP A 39 2.06 9.23 3.23
C ASP A 39 3.08 8.11 3.19
N THR A 40 2.60 6.88 3.16
CA THR A 40 3.50 5.75 3.12
C THR A 40 4.32 5.76 1.83
N SER A 41 3.67 6.09 0.72
CA SER A 41 4.39 6.07 -0.54
C SER A 41 5.47 7.14 -0.56
N GLU A 42 5.21 8.27 0.09
CA GLU A 42 6.22 9.30 0.13
C GLU A 42 7.36 8.93 1.08
N ALA A 43 7.03 8.35 2.21
CA ALA A 43 8.04 7.97 3.16
C ALA A 43 8.94 6.86 2.61
N ALA A 44 8.38 5.98 1.82
CA ALA A 44 9.14 4.90 1.24
C ALA A 44 9.65 5.20 -0.16
N ALA A 45 9.40 6.41 -0.63
CA ALA A 45 9.84 6.84 -1.97
C ALA A 45 9.31 5.89 -3.05
N ILE A 46 8.06 5.55 -2.97
CA ILE A 46 7.45 4.64 -3.92
C ILE A 46 7.00 5.41 -5.14
N SER A 47 7.38 4.96 -6.32
CA SER A 47 6.99 5.66 -7.53
C SER A 47 5.51 5.41 -7.83
N GLY A 48 4.95 6.21 -8.71
CA GLY A 48 3.54 6.07 -9.03
C GLY A 48 3.18 4.70 -9.55
N LYS A 49 4.08 4.11 -10.33
CA LYS A 49 3.85 2.80 -10.84
C LYS A 49 3.74 1.79 -9.71
N HIS A 50 4.61 1.87 -8.73
CA HIS A 50 4.58 0.95 -7.62
C HIS A 50 3.45 1.30 -6.66
N LEU A 51 3.03 2.54 -6.64
CA LEU A 51 1.90 2.92 -5.81
C LEU A 51 0.64 2.20 -6.27
N LYS A 52 0.44 2.11 -7.56
CA LYS A 52 -0.71 1.39 -8.07
C LYS A 52 -0.64 -0.07 -7.68
N ALA A 53 0.56 -0.65 -7.75
CA ALA A 53 0.74 -2.03 -7.35
C ALA A 53 0.46 -2.21 -5.86
N LEU A 54 0.84 -1.24 -5.06
CA LEU A 54 0.59 -1.30 -3.63
C LEU A 54 -0.92 -1.27 -3.36
N LEU A 55 -1.64 -0.43 -4.06
CA LEU A 55 -3.09 -0.37 -3.88
C LEU A 55 -3.71 -1.71 -4.23
N ARG A 56 -3.24 -2.32 -5.31
CA ARG A 56 -3.76 -3.60 -5.70
C ARG A 56 -3.41 -4.67 -4.68
N PHE A 57 -2.20 -4.60 -4.15
CA PHE A 57 -1.77 -5.55 -3.14
C PHE A 57 -2.67 -5.46 -1.92
N LEU A 58 -2.99 -4.24 -1.48
CA LEU A 58 -3.86 -4.07 -0.33
C LEU A 58 -5.23 -4.66 -0.61
N SER A 59 -5.73 -4.43 -1.80
CA SER A 59 -7.02 -4.96 -2.16
C SER A 59 -7.03 -6.49 -2.11
N GLU A 60 -5.96 -7.09 -2.56
CA GLU A 60 -5.86 -8.53 -2.56
C GLU A 60 -5.73 -9.11 -1.17
N GLU A 61 -5.20 -8.31 -0.25
CA GLU A 61 -5.10 -8.75 1.13
C GLU A 61 -6.40 -8.52 1.89
N GLY A 62 -7.41 -8.04 1.24
CA GLY A 62 -8.68 -7.81 1.90
C GLY A 62 -8.79 -6.44 2.55
N VAL A 63 -7.90 -5.53 2.20
CA VAL A 63 -7.90 -4.20 2.79
C VAL A 63 -8.57 -3.25 1.81
N THR A 64 -9.53 -2.49 2.28
CA THR A 64 -10.21 -1.52 1.44
C THR A 64 -9.51 -0.18 1.55
N VAL A 65 -9.29 0.48 0.44
CA VAL A 65 -8.70 1.81 0.46
C VAL A 65 -9.83 2.81 0.36
N VAL A 66 -9.94 3.65 1.37
CA VAL A 66 -11.02 4.61 1.46
C VAL A 66 -10.48 5.97 1.08
N LEU A 67 -11.15 6.66 0.19
CA LEU A 67 -10.68 7.96 -0.20
C LEU A 67 -10.96 8.97 0.90
N SER A 68 -9.99 9.81 1.14
CA SER A 68 -10.14 10.85 2.13
C SER A 68 -10.99 11.92 1.55
N ALA A 69 -12.06 12.21 2.19
CA ALA A 69 -12.96 13.15 1.61
C ALA A 69 -12.50 14.55 1.59
N ASP A 70 -11.73 14.90 2.56
CA ASP A 70 -11.45 16.28 2.58
C ASP A 70 -10.46 16.67 1.62
N GLU A 71 -9.81 15.83 1.00
CA GLU A 71 -8.93 16.31 0.11
C GLU A 71 -9.46 16.84 -1.01
N SER A 72 -10.56 16.76 -1.17
CA SER A 72 -11.06 17.29 -2.34
C SER A 72 -10.79 18.65 -2.50
N SER A 73 -10.59 19.30 -1.67
CA SER A 73 -10.44 20.66 -1.97
C SER A 73 -9.54 21.06 -2.68
#